data_c9da673c5dadeecb361c0159e9c70f9b
#
_entry.id   c9da673c5dadeecb361c0159e9c70f9b
#
_cell.length_a   1.000
_cell.length_b   1.000
_cell.length_c   1.000
_cell.angle_alpha   90.00
_cell.angle_beta   90.00
_cell.angle_gamma   90.00
#
_symmetry.space_group_name_H-M   'P 1'
#
loop_
_entity.id
_entity.type
_entity.pdbx_description
1 polymer ?
#
loop_
_entity_poly.entity_id
_entity_poly.type
_entity_poly.pdbx_seq_one_letter_code
_entity_poly.pdbx_strand_id
1 'polypeptide(L)'
;MKALAPLVALFAIVAPLATAGAEPAIHAPVAQAQSHDVGRRETAVFAGGCFWGVEAVFSHVKGVTSAVSGFTGGKRSTADYETVSTGRTGHAEAVKVTWDPRVVRYDQLLQIYFSVIADPTLLDRQGPDSGTQYRSALVPLNAEQARVARAYLEQLGKSGLWNRPLVTRIEPFKGFFPAEDYHQDFAARNPDHGYIQRWDAPKVQTLKAFYPGLYKPAFTTG
;
A
#
# COMPACT_ATOMS: atom_id res chain seq x y z
N MET A 1 16.19 -4.56 66.13
CA MET A 1 15.16 -4.30 65.09
C MET A 1 15.87 -3.72 63.87
N LYS A 2 16.04 -4.51 62.78
CA LYS A 2 16.68 -4.12 61.55
C LYS A 2 15.57 -3.83 60.53
N ALA A 3 15.52 -2.58 60.05
CA ALA A 3 14.56 -2.17 59.04
C ALA A 3 15.04 -2.63 57.63
N LEU A 4 14.21 -3.42 56.93
CA LEU A 4 14.40 -3.74 55.52
C LEU A 4 13.89 -2.56 54.66
N ALA A 5 14.76 -2.02 53.83
CA ALA A 5 14.37 -1.06 52.81
C ALA A 5 13.80 -1.78 51.57
N PRO A 6 12.75 -1.26 50.96
CA PRO A 6 12.19 -1.88 49.74
C PRO A 6 13.08 -1.60 48.50
N LEU A 7 13.39 -2.66 47.79
CA LEU A 7 14.09 -2.63 46.50
C LEU A 7 13.08 -2.14 45.44
N VAL A 8 13.22 -0.92 44.94
CA VAL A 8 12.45 -0.42 43.80
C VAL A 8 13.10 -0.91 42.53
N ALA A 9 12.46 -1.88 41.88
CA ALA A 9 12.86 -2.34 40.56
C ALA A 9 12.50 -1.28 39.50
N LEU A 10 13.51 -0.64 38.95
CA LEU A 10 13.36 0.28 37.83
C LEU A 10 13.14 -0.53 36.55
N PHE A 11 11.91 -0.65 36.07
CA PHE A 11 11.63 -1.17 34.75
C PHE A 11 12.02 -0.11 33.70
N ALA A 12 13.15 -0.32 33.02
CA ALA A 12 13.52 0.46 31.86
C ALA A 12 12.53 0.13 30.71
N ILE A 13 11.63 1.06 30.40
CA ILE A 13 10.81 1.00 29.19
C ILE A 13 11.76 1.27 28.03
N VAL A 14 12.18 0.21 27.34
CA VAL A 14 12.87 0.32 26.06
C VAL A 14 11.82 0.75 25.05
N ALA A 15 11.73 2.05 24.78
CA ALA A 15 10.97 2.56 23.65
C ALA A 15 11.61 2.02 22.35
N PRO A 16 10.83 1.46 21.40
CA PRO A 16 11.38 1.06 20.13
C PRO A 16 11.96 2.31 19.44
N LEU A 17 13.23 2.23 19.02
CA LEU A 17 13.81 3.23 18.11
C LEU A 17 12.93 3.28 16.87
N ALA A 18 12.15 4.35 16.72
CA ALA A 18 11.51 4.66 15.46
C ALA A 18 12.64 4.89 14.44
N THR A 19 12.77 3.98 13.48
CA THR A 19 13.66 4.19 12.33
C THR A 19 13.17 5.43 11.59
N ALA A 20 13.96 6.50 11.62
CA ALA A 20 13.63 7.75 10.95
C ALA A 20 13.53 7.48 9.43
N GLY A 21 12.31 7.38 8.92
CA GLY A 21 12.11 7.18 7.49
C GLY A 21 10.74 6.61 7.10
N ALA A 22 10.29 5.53 7.70
CA ALA A 22 8.99 4.96 7.39
C ALA A 22 7.87 5.67 8.17
N GLU A 23 6.74 5.94 7.52
CA GLU A 23 5.54 6.40 8.21
C GLU A 23 5.07 5.35 9.22
N PRO A 24 4.50 5.76 10.39
CA PRO A 24 4.05 4.80 11.38
C PRO A 24 2.94 3.92 10.77
N ALA A 25 3.21 2.62 10.70
CA ALA A 25 2.24 1.66 10.20
C ALA A 25 1.06 1.54 11.17
N ILE A 26 -0.15 1.66 10.66
CA ILE A 26 -1.40 1.51 11.40
C ILE A 26 -2.05 0.20 10.97
N HIS A 27 -2.29 -0.71 11.90
CA HIS A 27 -3.03 -1.94 11.57
C HIS A 27 -4.51 -1.60 11.34
N ALA A 28 -4.91 -1.46 10.09
CA ALA A 28 -6.28 -1.17 9.70
C ALA A 28 -7.23 -2.32 10.11
N PRO A 29 -8.48 -2.03 10.51
CA PRO A 29 -9.42 -3.04 10.96
C PRO A 29 -9.82 -3.98 9.81
N VAL A 30 -10.25 -5.18 10.16
CA VAL A 30 -10.85 -6.10 9.16
C VAL A 30 -12.07 -5.42 8.52
N ALA A 31 -12.19 -5.53 7.22
CA ALA A 31 -13.30 -4.95 6.48
C ALA A 31 -14.63 -5.61 6.88
N GLN A 32 -15.63 -4.80 7.21
CA GLN A 32 -16.99 -5.29 7.49
C GLN A 32 -17.69 -5.73 6.19
N ALA A 33 -17.44 -5.00 5.10
CA ALA A 33 -17.93 -5.36 3.77
C ALA A 33 -16.88 -6.23 3.07
N GLN A 34 -17.09 -7.54 3.06
CA GLN A 34 -16.26 -8.48 2.34
C GLN A 34 -16.59 -8.49 0.85
N SER A 35 -15.60 -8.79 0.01
CA SER A 35 -15.82 -9.01 -1.41
C SER A 35 -16.33 -10.44 -1.67
N HIS A 36 -17.24 -10.55 -2.62
CA HIS A 36 -17.79 -11.81 -3.10
C HIS A 36 -17.32 -12.10 -4.53
N ASP A 37 -15.99 -12.09 -4.70
CA ASP A 37 -15.37 -12.37 -5.99
C ASP A 37 -15.59 -13.84 -6.35
N VAL A 38 -16.13 -14.08 -7.55
CA VAL A 38 -16.50 -15.44 -8.02
C VAL A 38 -15.59 -15.97 -9.13
N GLY A 39 -14.66 -15.13 -9.60
CA GLY A 39 -13.72 -15.48 -10.67
C GLY A 39 -12.56 -16.38 -10.20
N ARG A 40 -11.81 -16.90 -11.17
CA ARG A 40 -10.51 -17.54 -10.89
C ARG A 40 -9.38 -16.53 -10.79
N ARG A 41 -9.60 -15.33 -11.28
CA ARG A 41 -8.62 -14.23 -11.32
C ARG A 41 -9.36 -12.91 -11.31
N GLU A 42 -8.97 -12.04 -10.42
CA GLU A 42 -9.46 -10.69 -10.30
C GLU A 42 -8.30 -9.70 -10.50
N THR A 43 -8.63 -8.47 -10.89
CA THR A 43 -7.65 -7.40 -11.12
C THR A 43 -8.20 -6.07 -10.59
N ALA A 44 -7.35 -5.27 -9.94
CA ALA A 44 -7.63 -3.89 -9.56
C ALA A 44 -6.37 -3.03 -9.70
N VAL A 45 -6.52 -1.71 -9.65
CA VAL A 45 -5.40 -0.78 -9.68
C VAL A 45 -5.36 0.02 -8.39
N PHE A 46 -4.16 0.13 -7.81
CA PHE A 46 -3.89 0.82 -6.55
C PHE A 46 -2.81 1.88 -6.75
N ALA A 47 -3.11 3.12 -6.40
CA ALA A 47 -2.16 4.22 -6.36
C ALA A 47 -1.87 4.58 -4.90
N GLY A 48 -0.60 4.56 -4.47
CA GLY A 48 -0.23 4.71 -3.05
C GLY A 48 1.17 5.26 -2.85
N GLY A 49 1.55 6.31 -3.57
CA GLY A 49 2.91 6.85 -3.61
C GLY A 49 3.77 6.18 -4.66
N CYS A 50 5.09 6.16 -4.45
CA CYS A 50 6.03 5.50 -5.36
C CYS A 50 5.60 4.03 -5.63
N PHE A 51 5.43 3.71 -6.89
CA PHE A 51 4.94 2.37 -7.30
C PHE A 51 5.92 1.24 -6.96
N TRP A 52 7.22 1.50 -6.78
CA TRP A 52 8.18 0.47 -6.36
C TRP A 52 7.79 -0.18 -5.03
N GLY A 53 7.39 0.64 -4.04
CA GLY A 53 6.96 0.14 -2.74
C GLY A 53 5.58 -0.52 -2.79
N VAL A 54 4.66 0.02 -3.57
CA VAL A 54 3.33 -0.57 -3.77
C VAL A 54 3.45 -1.96 -4.43
N GLU A 55 4.25 -2.07 -5.50
CA GLU A 55 4.56 -3.33 -6.18
C GLU A 55 5.24 -4.32 -5.24
N ALA A 56 6.28 -3.89 -4.50
CA ALA A 56 6.99 -4.73 -3.56
C ALA A 56 6.07 -5.36 -2.52
N VAL A 57 5.16 -4.58 -1.93
CA VAL A 57 4.22 -5.09 -0.93
C VAL A 57 3.28 -6.12 -1.56
N PHE A 58 2.60 -5.79 -2.67
CA PHE A 58 1.65 -6.71 -3.28
C PHE A 58 2.31 -7.97 -3.85
N SER A 59 3.54 -7.87 -4.36
CA SER A 59 4.32 -9.01 -4.85
C SER A 59 4.64 -10.04 -3.76
N HIS A 60 4.63 -9.64 -2.50
CA HIS A 60 4.79 -10.53 -1.35
C HIS A 60 3.48 -11.01 -0.73
N VAL A 61 2.31 -10.72 -1.34
CA VAL A 61 1.01 -11.22 -0.85
C VAL A 61 0.66 -12.56 -1.49
N LYS A 62 0.33 -13.56 -0.65
CA LYS A 62 -0.20 -14.85 -1.13
C LYS A 62 -1.47 -14.63 -1.94
N GLY A 63 -1.60 -15.34 -3.05
CA GLY A 63 -2.72 -15.19 -3.98
C GLY A 63 -2.48 -14.16 -5.06
N VAL A 64 -1.60 -13.18 -4.87
CA VAL A 64 -1.19 -12.27 -5.94
C VAL A 64 -0.35 -13.03 -6.96
N THR A 65 -0.78 -12.96 -8.23
CA THR A 65 -0.19 -13.65 -9.38
C THR A 65 0.52 -12.71 -10.35
N SER A 66 0.28 -11.39 -10.25
CA SER A 66 1.00 -10.35 -11.00
C SER A 66 0.81 -9.01 -10.29
N ALA A 67 1.88 -8.22 -10.23
CA ALA A 67 1.87 -6.83 -9.81
C ALA A 67 2.71 -6.05 -10.81
N VAL A 68 2.11 -5.11 -11.53
CA VAL A 68 2.76 -4.35 -12.61
C VAL A 68 2.73 -2.88 -12.27
N SER A 69 3.89 -2.24 -12.19
CA SER A 69 4.03 -0.80 -12.01
C SER A 69 3.62 -0.04 -13.27
N GLY A 70 2.95 1.10 -13.10
CA GLY A 70 2.48 1.89 -14.24
C GLY A 70 1.75 3.16 -13.84
N PHE A 71 0.98 3.68 -14.76
CA PHE A 71 0.30 4.97 -14.67
C PHE A 71 -1.19 4.83 -14.94
N THR A 72 -2.01 5.59 -14.20
CA THR A 72 -3.47 5.62 -14.40
C THR A 72 -4.02 7.03 -14.19
N GLY A 73 -5.17 7.34 -14.81
CA GLY A 73 -5.90 8.59 -14.61
C GLY A 73 -5.67 9.65 -15.68
N GLY A 74 -4.52 9.65 -16.34
CA GLY A 74 -4.17 10.55 -17.44
C GLY A 74 -4.40 9.98 -18.85
N LYS A 75 -3.84 10.62 -19.87
CA LYS A 75 -3.92 10.21 -21.27
C LYS A 75 -2.75 9.30 -21.65
N ARG A 76 -2.97 8.33 -22.56
CA ARG A 76 -1.89 7.46 -23.10
C ARG A 76 -0.66 8.24 -23.58
N SER A 77 -0.86 9.38 -24.23
CA SER A 77 0.22 10.19 -24.81
C SER A 77 1.15 10.86 -23.79
N THR A 78 0.82 10.78 -22.49
CA THR A 78 1.61 11.35 -21.38
C THR A 78 1.94 10.30 -20.33
N ALA A 79 1.82 9.02 -20.69
CA ALA A 79 2.04 7.89 -19.79
C ALA A 79 3.48 7.37 -19.92
N ASP A 80 4.44 8.21 -19.65
CA ASP A 80 5.87 7.90 -19.51
C ASP A 80 6.40 8.56 -18.23
N TYR A 81 7.45 7.99 -17.66
CA TYR A 81 7.94 8.38 -16.32
C TYR A 81 8.36 9.86 -16.26
N GLU A 82 9.09 10.34 -17.24
CA GLU A 82 9.58 11.72 -17.24
C GLU A 82 8.42 12.72 -17.27
N THR A 83 7.44 12.47 -18.14
CA THR A 83 6.26 13.34 -18.26
C THR A 83 5.37 13.27 -17.03
N VAL A 84 5.11 12.08 -16.48
CA VAL A 84 4.30 11.88 -15.26
C VAL A 84 4.96 12.54 -14.06
N SER A 85 6.28 12.44 -13.91
CA SER A 85 7.05 13.03 -12.81
C SER A 85 6.92 14.54 -12.71
N THR A 86 6.48 15.23 -13.78
CA THR A 86 6.16 16.66 -13.72
C THR A 86 4.94 17.01 -12.87
N GLY A 87 4.11 16.02 -12.51
CA GLY A 87 2.86 16.19 -11.74
C GLY A 87 1.71 16.85 -12.50
N ARG A 88 1.83 17.06 -13.83
CA ARG A 88 0.86 17.84 -14.63
C ARG A 88 0.00 17.00 -15.57
N THR A 89 0.21 15.69 -15.62
CA THR A 89 -0.45 14.79 -16.59
C THR A 89 -1.83 14.30 -16.14
N GLY A 90 -2.14 14.43 -14.84
CA GLY A 90 -3.30 13.79 -14.21
C GLY A 90 -3.09 12.30 -13.91
N HIS A 91 -1.97 11.72 -14.32
CA HIS A 91 -1.60 10.35 -13.91
C HIS A 91 -1.28 10.26 -12.43
N ALA A 92 -1.59 9.11 -11.84
CA ALA A 92 -0.95 8.62 -10.63
C ALA A 92 0.02 7.49 -10.98
N GLU A 93 1.13 7.41 -10.28
CA GLU A 93 1.87 6.17 -10.15
C GLU A 93 0.98 5.13 -9.47
N ALA A 94 0.89 3.96 -10.06
CA ALA A 94 -0.05 2.93 -9.62
C ALA A 94 0.49 1.53 -9.92
N VAL A 95 -0.07 0.55 -9.24
CA VAL A 95 0.20 -0.87 -9.52
C VAL A 95 -1.10 -1.56 -9.90
N LYS A 96 -1.06 -2.26 -11.04
CA LYS A 96 -2.11 -3.17 -11.46
C LYS A 96 -1.84 -4.53 -10.82
N VAL A 97 -2.68 -4.91 -9.88
CA VAL A 97 -2.57 -6.15 -9.13
C VAL A 97 -3.56 -7.16 -9.66
N THR A 98 -3.09 -8.37 -9.96
CA THR A 98 -3.92 -9.52 -10.36
C THR A 98 -3.76 -10.62 -9.32
N TRP A 99 -4.88 -11.20 -8.86
CA TRP A 99 -4.86 -12.21 -7.79
C TRP A 99 -5.90 -13.32 -7.99
N ASP A 100 -5.71 -14.43 -7.24
CA ASP A 100 -6.71 -15.48 -7.07
C ASP A 100 -7.60 -15.13 -5.86
N PRO A 101 -8.89 -14.78 -6.06
CA PRO A 101 -9.78 -14.37 -4.98
C PRO A 101 -10.13 -15.50 -4.01
N ARG A 102 -9.83 -16.76 -4.35
CA ARG A 102 -9.98 -17.91 -3.44
C ARG A 102 -8.87 -17.96 -2.38
N VAL A 103 -7.76 -17.27 -2.60
CA VAL A 103 -6.59 -17.20 -1.70
C VAL A 103 -6.57 -15.89 -0.92
N VAL A 104 -6.83 -14.76 -1.58
CA VAL A 104 -6.92 -13.44 -0.96
C VAL A 104 -8.05 -12.64 -1.60
N ARG A 105 -8.93 -12.05 -0.78
CA ARG A 105 -10.05 -11.25 -1.26
C ARG A 105 -9.64 -9.79 -1.46
N TYR A 106 -10.43 -9.06 -2.26
CA TYR A 106 -10.20 -7.63 -2.49
C TYR A 106 -10.21 -6.80 -1.20
N ASP A 107 -11.12 -7.08 -0.27
CA ASP A 107 -11.19 -6.41 1.03
C ASP A 107 -9.92 -6.63 1.88
N GLN A 108 -9.28 -7.79 1.77
CA GLN A 108 -8.00 -8.06 2.44
C GLN A 108 -6.84 -7.30 1.78
N LEU A 109 -6.86 -7.14 0.44
CA LEU A 109 -5.90 -6.29 -0.25
C LEU A 109 -6.06 -4.82 0.15
N LEU A 110 -7.29 -4.34 0.34
CA LEU A 110 -7.56 -2.99 0.86
C LEU A 110 -7.04 -2.84 2.30
N GLN A 111 -7.23 -3.84 3.15
CA GLN A 111 -6.71 -3.82 4.51
C GLN A 111 -5.19 -3.71 4.53
N ILE A 112 -4.49 -4.49 3.69
CA ILE A 112 -3.03 -4.40 3.52
C ILE A 112 -2.65 -3.01 3.01
N TYR A 113 -3.35 -2.49 1.99
CA TYR A 113 -3.07 -1.18 1.40
C TYR A 113 -3.06 -0.06 2.44
N PHE A 114 -4.09 0.03 3.28
CA PHE A 114 -4.19 1.07 4.31
C PHE A 114 -3.35 0.81 5.57
N SER A 115 -2.90 -0.42 5.78
CA SER A 115 -2.03 -0.74 6.93
C SER A 115 -0.57 -0.54 6.63
N VAL A 116 -0.16 -0.71 5.36
CA VAL A 116 1.26 -0.92 5.00
C VAL A 116 1.72 0.01 3.90
N ILE A 117 0.85 0.32 2.92
CA ILE A 117 1.25 1.01 1.69
C ILE A 117 1.05 2.51 1.81
N ALA A 118 -0.16 2.96 2.12
CA ALA A 118 -0.54 4.36 2.02
C ALA A 118 -1.19 4.90 3.29
N ASP A 119 -0.73 6.06 3.77
CA ASP A 119 -1.45 6.88 4.73
C ASP A 119 -2.62 7.57 4.01
N PRO A 120 -3.88 7.24 4.36
CA PRO A 120 -5.05 7.80 3.68
C PRO A 120 -5.29 9.29 3.96
N THR A 121 -4.52 9.91 4.86
CA THR A 121 -4.67 11.33 5.25
C THR A 121 -3.71 12.26 4.51
N LEU A 122 -2.77 11.71 3.73
CA LEU A 122 -1.77 12.50 3.00
C LEU A 122 -2.28 12.86 1.60
N LEU A 123 -2.53 14.16 1.40
CA LEU A 123 -2.97 14.67 0.10
C LEU A 123 -1.78 14.81 -0.85
N ASP A 124 -1.89 14.15 -2.01
CA ASP A 124 -0.93 14.23 -3.11
C ASP A 124 0.54 13.98 -2.68
N ARG A 125 0.73 13.09 -1.70
CA ARG A 125 2.05 12.67 -1.23
C ARG A 125 2.00 11.34 -0.49
N GLN A 126 3.14 10.62 -0.44
CA GLN A 126 3.36 9.48 0.45
C GLN A 126 4.85 9.42 0.82
N GLY A 127 5.16 9.24 2.10
CA GLY A 127 6.54 9.23 2.56
C GLY A 127 7.32 10.47 2.10
N PRO A 128 8.48 10.29 1.40
CA PRO A 128 9.29 11.41 0.92
C PRO A 128 8.73 12.05 -0.35
N ASP A 129 7.85 11.35 -1.09
CA ASP A 129 7.42 11.77 -2.41
C ASP A 129 6.23 12.71 -2.35
N SER A 130 6.28 13.80 -3.10
CA SER A 130 5.25 14.83 -3.15
C SER A 130 4.92 15.20 -4.58
N GLY A 131 3.63 15.31 -4.87
CA GLY A 131 3.08 15.61 -6.18
C GLY A 131 1.80 14.81 -6.44
N THR A 132 0.96 15.28 -7.35
CA THR A 132 -0.33 14.66 -7.68
C THR A 132 -0.19 13.21 -8.17
N GLN A 133 0.97 12.86 -8.72
CA GLN A 133 1.29 11.50 -9.15
C GLN A 133 1.48 10.52 -7.99
N TYR A 134 1.74 11.01 -6.79
CA TYR A 134 1.90 10.19 -5.56
C TYR A 134 0.66 10.17 -4.68
N ARG A 135 -0.50 10.60 -5.21
CA ARG A 135 -1.76 10.56 -4.47
C ARG A 135 -2.18 9.13 -4.14
N SER A 136 -2.90 8.96 -3.03
CA SER A 136 -3.56 7.71 -2.73
C SER A 136 -4.90 7.62 -3.45
N ALA A 137 -5.10 6.54 -4.22
CA ALA A 137 -6.36 6.27 -4.91
C ALA A 137 -6.59 4.78 -5.12
N LEU A 138 -7.85 4.39 -5.05
CA LEU A 138 -8.33 3.07 -5.39
C LEU A 138 -9.05 3.17 -6.74
N VAL A 139 -8.70 2.30 -7.69
CA VAL A 139 -9.31 2.27 -9.02
C VAL A 139 -9.95 0.90 -9.23
N PRO A 140 -11.20 0.72 -8.78
CA PRO A 140 -11.93 -0.53 -8.95
C PRO A 140 -12.24 -0.78 -10.43
N LEU A 141 -12.18 -2.03 -10.87
CA LEU A 141 -12.46 -2.43 -12.24
C LEU A 141 -13.87 -3.03 -12.42
N ASN A 142 -14.62 -3.22 -11.32
CA ASN A 142 -15.99 -3.69 -11.35
C ASN A 142 -16.82 -3.07 -10.22
N ALA A 143 -18.15 -3.29 -10.28
CA ALA A 143 -19.09 -2.71 -9.33
C ALA A 143 -18.91 -3.25 -7.90
N GLU A 144 -18.54 -4.53 -7.76
CA GLU A 144 -18.29 -5.15 -6.46
C GLU A 144 -17.07 -4.54 -5.77
N GLN A 145 -15.96 -4.39 -6.48
CA GLN A 145 -14.78 -3.71 -5.96
C GLN A 145 -15.09 -2.26 -5.56
N ALA A 146 -15.89 -1.55 -6.38
CA ALA A 146 -16.29 -0.18 -6.07
C ALA A 146 -17.20 -0.11 -4.83
N ARG A 147 -18.09 -1.09 -4.61
CA ARG A 147 -18.92 -1.22 -3.42
C ARG A 147 -18.07 -1.43 -2.16
N VAL A 148 -17.17 -2.42 -2.21
CA VAL A 148 -16.31 -2.78 -1.09
C VAL A 148 -15.37 -1.62 -0.75
N ALA A 149 -14.75 -0.98 -1.74
CA ALA A 149 -13.84 0.16 -1.53
C ALA A 149 -14.56 1.32 -0.83
N ARG A 150 -15.78 1.69 -1.25
CA ARG A 150 -16.58 2.74 -0.60
C ARG A 150 -16.90 2.39 0.84
N ALA A 151 -17.42 1.19 1.08
CA ALA A 151 -17.79 0.73 2.41
C ALA A 151 -16.58 0.71 3.35
N TYR A 152 -15.42 0.29 2.85
CA TYR A 152 -14.21 0.23 3.66
C TYR A 152 -13.67 1.62 3.98
N LEU A 153 -13.63 2.55 3.03
CA LEU A 153 -13.25 3.95 3.30
C LEU A 153 -14.18 4.61 4.32
N GLU A 154 -15.49 4.35 4.25
CA GLU A 154 -16.45 4.83 5.24
C GLU A 154 -16.18 4.23 6.63
N GLN A 155 -15.91 2.92 6.71
CA GLN A 155 -15.51 2.24 7.96
C GLN A 155 -14.25 2.86 8.54
N LEU A 156 -13.20 3.07 7.73
CA LEU A 156 -11.94 3.67 8.15
C LEU A 156 -12.14 5.10 8.65
N GLY A 157 -12.94 5.91 7.97
CA GLY A 157 -13.26 7.27 8.39
C GLY A 157 -13.96 7.35 9.75
N LYS A 158 -14.70 6.30 10.14
CA LYS A 158 -15.39 6.19 11.45
C LYS A 158 -14.54 5.51 12.52
N SER A 159 -13.38 4.94 12.18
CA SER A 159 -12.58 4.12 13.10
C SER A 159 -11.84 4.90 14.19
N GLY A 160 -11.60 6.20 13.97
CA GLY A 160 -10.78 7.03 14.87
C GLY A 160 -9.29 6.71 14.84
N LEU A 161 -8.81 5.83 13.94
CA LEU A 161 -7.40 5.47 13.81
C LEU A 161 -6.53 6.61 13.27
N TRP A 162 -7.11 7.47 12.46
CA TRP A 162 -6.44 8.65 11.92
C TRP A 162 -7.09 9.91 12.51
N ASN A 163 -6.25 10.84 12.94
CA ASN A 163 -6.67 12.11 13.54
C ASN A 163 -6.90 13.23 12.50
N ARG A 164 -6.81 12.90 11.21
CA ARG A 164 -7.05 13.78 10.07
C ARG A 164 -8.06 13.15 9.11
N PRO A 165 -8.79 13.94 8.32
CA PRO A 165 -9.71 13.42 7.31
C PRO A 165 -8.99 12.51 6.30
N LEU A 166 -9.68 11.45 5.87
CA LEU A 166 -9.21 10.62 4.79
C LEU A 166 -9.35 11.35 3.45
N VAL A 167 -8.29 11.34 2.66
CA VAL A 167 -8.23 11.99 1.34
C VAL A 167 -8.06 10.99 0.19
N THR A 168 -7.93 9.71 0.49
CA THR A 168 -7.88 8.65 -0.52
C THR A 168 -9.13 8.68 -1.39
N ARG A 169 -8.95 8.66 -2.70
CA ARG A 169 -10.04 8.76 -3.68
C ARG A 169 -10.41 7.37 -4.24
N ILE A 170 -11.67 7.22 -4.62
CA ILE A 170 -12.09 6.15 -5.53
C ILE A 170 -12.21 6.79 -6.91
N GLU A 171 -11.30 6.43 -7.81
CA GLU A 171 -11.25 7.02 -9.14
C GLU A 171 -11.81 6.06 -10.19
N PRO A 172 -12.48 6.58 -11.24
CA PRO A 172 -12.94 5.74 -12.34
C PRO A 172 -11.73 5.23 -13.14
N PHE A 173 -11.80 3.98 -13.61
CA PHE A 173 -10.80 3.42 -14.49
C PHE A 173 -10.81 4.11 -15.85
N LYS A 174 -9.72 4.76 -16.21
CA LYS A 174 -9.52 5.46 -17.49
C LYS A 174 -8.42 4.82 -18.35
N GLY A 175 -7.99 3.61 -17.99
CA GLY A 175 -6.86 2.91 -18.56
C GLY A 175 -5.71 2.77 -17.58
N PHE A 176 -4.88 1.78 -17.84
CA PHE A 176 -3.63 1.54 -17.14
C PHE A 176 -2.53 1.40 -18.19
N PHE A 177 -1.44 2.10 -17.99
CA PHE A 177 -0.29 2.12 -18.89
C PHE A 177 0.93 1.62 -18.10
N PRO A 178 1.48 0.43 -18.44
CA PRO A 178 2.69 -0.06 -17.77
C PRO A 178 3.80 0.97 -17.85
N ALA A 179 4.54 1.14 -16.78
CA ALA A 179 5.77 1.91 -16.77
C ALA A 179 6.86 1.16 -17.53
N GLU A 180 7.94 1.84 -17.81
CA GLU A 180 9.09 1.32 -18.55
C GLU A 180 9.70 0.12 -17.81
N ASP A 181 10.30 -0.82 -18.55
CA ASP A 181 10.81 -2.10 -18.04
C ASP A 181 11.78 -1.95 -16.85
N TYR A 182 12.54 -0.85 -16.82
CA TYR A 182 13.48 -0.62 -15.73
C TYR A 182 12.80 -0.30 -14.39
N HIS A 183 11.52 0.03 -14.39
CA HIS A 183 10.71 0.22 -13.18
C HIS A 183 10.06 -1.06 -12.67
N GLN A 184 9.87 -2.06 -13.53
CA GLN A 184 9.22 -3.32 -13.13
C GLN A 184 10.13 -4.10 -12.19
N ASP A 185 9.56 -4.69 -11.14
CA ASP A 185 10.29 -5.49 -10.13
C ASP A 185 11.50 -4.77 -9.51
N PHE A 186 11.45 -3.42 -9.46
CA PHE A 186 12.61 -2.61 -9.12
C PHE A 186 13.17 -2.96 -7.73
N ALA A 187 12.31 -3.12 -6.73
CA ALA A 187 12.72 -3.47 -5.37
C ALA A 187 13.40 -4.85 -5.30
N ALA A 188 12.93 -5.82 -6.08
CA ALA A 188 13.53 -7.16 -6.12
C ALA A 188 14.90 -7.16 -6.84
N ARG A 189 15.03 -6.36 -7.90
CA ARG A 189 16.28 -6.26 -8.68
C ARG A 189 17.34 -5.37 -8.04
N ASN A 190 16.92 -4.44 -7.17
CA ASN A 190 17.78 -3.45 -6.55
C ASN A 190 17.61 -3.38 -5.02
N PRO A 191 17.76 -4.51 -4.29
CA PRO A 191 17.48 -4.56 -2.86
C PRO A 191 18.37 -3.64 -2.03
N ASP A 192 19.57 -3.32 -2.53
CA ASP A 192 20.54 -2.45 -1.86
C ASP A 192 20.39 -0.97 -2.23
N HIS A 193 19.44 -0.61 -3.07
CA HIS A 193 19.17 0.78 -3.42
C HIS A 193 18.70 1.57 -2.19
N GLY A 194 19.32 2.72 -1.91
CA GLY A 194 19.10 3.48 -0.67
C GLY A 194 17.64 3.87 -0.43
N TYR A 195 16.88 4.18 -1.50
CA TYR A 195 15.45 4.44 -1.41
C TYR A 195 14.68 3.18 -0.97
N ILE A 196 14.97 2.02 -1.59
CA ILE A 196 14.32 0.74 -1.26
C ILE A 196 14.58 0.38 0.20
N GLN A 197 15.83 0.45 0.66
CA GLN A 197 16.18 0.13 2.05
C GLN A 197 15.49 1.05 3.05
N ARG A 198 15.39 2.33 2.72
CA ARG A 198 14.84 3.32 3.66
C ARG A 198 13.31 3.35 3.69
N TRP A 199 12.64 3.20 2.54
CA TRP A 199 11.21 3.47 2.41
C TRP A 199 10.35 2.24 2.09
N ASP A 200 10.85 1.31 1.26
CA ASP A 200 10.02 0.22 0.76
C ASP A 200 10.25 -1.11 1.49
N ALA A 201 11.50 -1.46 1.80
CA ALA A 201 11.79 -2.66 2.57
C ALA A 201 11.09 -2.67 3.94
N PRO A 202 11.00 -1.55 4.70
CA PRO A 202 10.20 -1.50 5.93
C PRO A 202 8.72 -1.83 5.72
N LYS A 203 8.11 -1.42 4.59
CA LYS A 203 6.72 -1.78 4.27
C LYS A 203 6.55 -3.30 4.12
N VAL A 204 7.47 -3.97 3.43
CA VAL A 204 7.46 -5.42 3.28
C VAL A 204 7.65 -6.13 4.64
N GLN A 205 8.51 -5.60 5.52
CA GLN A 205 8.65 -6.13 6.87
C GLN A 205 7.35 -5.94 7.70
N THR A 206 6.68 -4.81 7.55
CA THR A 206 5.38 -4.55 8.18
C THR A 206 4.31 -5.50 7.67
N LEU A 207 4.26 -5.77 6.35
CA LEU A 207 3.37 -6.78 5.78
C LEU A 207 3.59 -8.15 6.45
N LYS A 208 4.85 -8.57 6.56
CA LYS A 208 5.20 -9.84 7.22
C LYS A 208 4.78 -9.87 8.69
N ALA A 209 4.95 -8.76 9.42
CA ALA A 209 4.60 -8.67 10.83
C ALA A 209 3.08 -8.65 11.06
N PHE A 210 2.34 -7.85 10.28
CA PHE A 210 0.90 -7.68 10.46
C PHE A 210 0.08 -8.81 9.85
N TYR A 211 0.55 -9.39 8.75
CA TYR A 211 -0.19 -10.38 7.95
C TYR A 211 0.64 -11.63 7.65
N PRO A 212 1.20 -12.33 8.68
CA PRO A 212 2.08 -13.48 8.45
C PRO A 212 1.38 -14.61 7.67
N GLY A 213 0.04 -14.74 7.82
CA GLY A 213 -0.77 -15.71 7.08
C GLY A 213 -0.89 -15.40 5.58
N LEU A 214 -0.82 -14.12 5.20
CA LEU A 214 -0.91 -13.65 3.81
C LEU A 214 0.46 -13.32 3.20
N TYR A 215 1.51 -13.21 3.98
CA TYR A 215 2.86 -12.96 3.49
C TYR A 215 3.47 -14.20 2.83
N LYS A 216 4.15 -14.03 1.70
CA LYS A 216 5.05 -15.02 1.08
C LYS A 216 6.44 -14.43 0.84
N PRO A 217 7.55 -15.21 1.08
CA PRO A 217 8.91 -14.73 0.82
C PRO A 217 9.22 -14.51 -0.67
N ALA A 218 8.60 -15.32 -1.54
CA ALA A 218 8.82 -15.22 -2.98
C ALA A 218 8.17 -13.95 -3.55
N PHE A 219 8.95 -13.17 -4.28
CA PHE A 219 8.47 -12.03 -5.04
C PHE A 219 7.67 -12.51 -6.26
N THR A 220 6.52 -11.91 -6.53
CA THR A 220 5.77 -12.14 -7.77
C THR A 220 6.15 -11.08 -8.78
N THR A 221 6.74 -11.48 -9.88
CA THR A 221 7.07 -10.58 -11.00
C THR A 221 5.83 -10.10 -11.75
N GLY A 222 5.96 -8.94 -12.39
CA GLY A 222 4.91 -8.31 -13.21
C GLY A 222 4.67 -8.97 -14.57
#